data_5929d10d22533ad0e140462d55918611
#
_entry.id   5929d10d22533ad0e140462d55918611
#
_cell.length_a   1.000
_cell.length_b   1.000
_cell.length_c   1.000
_cell.angle_alpha   90.00
_cell.angle_beta   90.00
_cell.angle_gamma   90.00
#
_symmetry.space_group_name_H-M   'P 1'
#
loop_
_entity.id
_entity.type
_entity.pdbx_description
1 polymer ?
#
loop_
_entity_poly.entity_id
_entity_poly.type
_entity_poly.pdbx_seq_one_letter_code
_entity_poly.pdbx_strand_id
1 'polypeptide(L)'
;VEGELKDDLHHLKVDMVIDFFRSEIIEAHAEALKTPFPICKEAMPSIKKLVGAKVGPGFSRAVKQALINSEGCFHLEELIMNAVNAGLQASAREIPDWMSKEEYAHHWKSWEKLYLGRCIHYAQPEAAETLERVHTEILPQKRVSEW
;
A
#
# COMPACT_ATOMS: atom_id res chain seq x y z
N VAL A 1 -4.83 -6.33 0.45
CA VAL A 1 -3.37 -6.31 0.31
C VAL A 1 -2.78 -7.47 1.08
N GLU A 2 -2.03 -8.31 0.38
CA GLU A 2 -1.30 -9.43 0.97
C GLU A 2 0.19 -9.11 0.99
N GLY A 3 0.88 -9.54 2.05
CA GLY A 3 2.33 -9.42 2.18
C GLY A 3 2.93 -10.69 2.75
N GLU A 4 4.09 -11.08 2.26
CA GLU A 4 4.84 -12.24 2.74
C GLU A 4 6.31 -11.87 2.94
N LEU A 5 6.87 -12.22 4.11
CA LEU A 5 8.29 -12.15 4.41
C LEU A 5 8.77 -13.57 4.68
N LYS A 6 9.73 -14.02 3.90
CA LYS A 6 10.27 -15.37 4.03
C LYS A 6 11.79 -15.37 3.90
N ASP A 7 12.44 -15.86 4.93
CA ASP A 7 13.88 -16.08 4.97
C ASP A 7 14.21 -17.40 5.72
N ASP A 8 15.48 -17.61 6.04
CA ASP A 8 15.91 -18.83 6.75
C ASP A 8 15.38 -18.93 8.18
N LEU A 9 14.97 -17.83 8.80
CA LEU A 9 14.51 -17.76 10.18
C LEU A 9 13.03 -17.44 10.31
N HIS A 10 12.47 -16.69 9.35
CA HIS A 10 11.12 -16.14 9.40
C HIS A 10 10.27 -16.61 8.22
N HIS A 11 8.99 -16.79 8.48
CA HIS A 11 7.96 -16.89 7.46
C HIS A 11 6.70 -16.24 8.04
N LEU A 12 6.50 -14.97 7.72
CA LEU A 12 5.39 -14.15 8.18
C LEU A 12 4.47 -13.82 7.01
N LYS A 13 3.18 -13.75 7.27
CA LYS A 13 2.17 -13.30 6.31
C LYS A 13 1.30 -12.22 6.94
N VAL A 14 0.86 -11.30 6.13
CA VAL A 14 -0.12 -10.28 6.49
C VAL A 14 -1.19 -10.19 5.42
N ASP A 15 -2.44 -10.03 5.85
CA ASP A 15 -3.59 -9.76 5.03
C ASP A 15 -4.29 -8.52 5.57
N MET A 16 -4.52 -7.52 4.70
CA MET A 16 -5.16 -6.26 5.09
C MET A 16 -6.18 -5.83 4.04
N VAL A 17 -7.33 -5.37 4.51
CA VAL A 17 -8.32 -4.68 3.70
C VAL A 17 -8.18 -3.18 3.95
N ILE A 18 -7.98 -2.42 2.87
CA ILE A 18 -7.85 -0.96 2.92
C ILE A 18 -9.03 -0.35 2.17
N ASP A 19 -9.85 0.46 2.85
CA ASP A 19 -10.82 1.32 2.17
C ASP A 19 -10.05 2.43 1.47
N PHE A 20 -10.00 2.34 0.16
CA PHE A 20 -9.25 3.29 -0.68
C PHE A 20 -9.79 4.72 -0.58
N PHE A 21 -11.13 4.89 -0.44
CA PHE A 21 -11.75 6.23 -0.39
C PHE A 21 -11.53 6.91 0.95
N ARG A 22 -11.60 6.13 2.01
CA ARG A 22 -11.33 6.63 3.36
C ARG A 22 -9.87 6.63 3.71
N SER A 23 -9.05 5.97 2.85
CA SER A 23 -7.63 5.69 3.11
C SER A 23 -7.45 5.07 4.50
N GLU A 24 -8.23 4.05 4.82
CA GLU A 24 -8.32 3.50 6.18
C GLU A 24 -8.20 1.98 6.15
N ILE A 25 -7.44 1.42 7.08
CA ILE A 25 -7.38 -0.04 7.27
C ILE A 25 -8.69 -0.50 7.92
N ILE A 26 -9.45 -1.35 7.22
CA ILE A 26 -10.72 -1.91 7.69
C ILE A 26 -10.52 -3.22 8.41
N GLU A 27 -9.64 -4.07 7.87
CA GLU A 27 -9.30 -5.37 8.43
C GLU A 27 -7.79 -5.57 8.38
N ALA A 28 -7.24 -6.26 9.37
CA ALA A 28 -5.84 -6.62 9.42
C ALA A 28 -5.65 -7.96 10.14
N HIS A 29 -4.90 -8.84 9.51
CA HIS A 29 -4.51 -10.15 10.03
C HIS A 29 -3.03 -10.39 9.79
N ALA A 30 -2.37 -11.09 10.71
CA ALA A 30 -1.01 -11.54 10.56
C ALA A 30 -0.85 -12.97 11.06
N GLU A 31 -0.01 -13.73 10.39
CA GLU A 31 0.32 -15.11 10.75
C GLU A 31 1.84 -15.29 10.71
N ALA A 32 2.36 -16.05 11.68
CA ALA A 32 3.76 -16.47 11.72
C ALA A 32 3.87 -17.99 11.55
N LEU A 33 4.20 -18.43 10.34
CA LEU A 33 4.40 -19.83 9.99
C LEU A 33 5.74 -20.35 10.50
N LYS A 34 6.78 -19.49 10.50
CA LYS A 34 8.11 -19.79 11.02
C LYS A 34 8.67 -18.58 11.76
N THR A 35 9.27 -18.80 12.91
CA THR A 35 9.93 -17.78 13.72
C THR A 35 11.16 -18.36 14.42
N PRO A 36 12.20 -17.56 14.70
CA PRO A 36 13.38 -18.01 15.42
C PRO A 36 13.07 -18.39 16.88
N PHE A 37 12.07 -17.73 17.48
CA PHE A 37 11.64 -17.98 18.87
C PHE A 37 10.14 -18.20 18.93
N PRO A 38 9.63 -19.17 19.72
CA PRO A 38 8.19 -19.41 19.86
C PRO A 38 7.40 -18.17 20.27
N ILE A 39 7.94 -17.34 21.15
CA ILE A 39 7.31 -16.12 21.65
C ILE A 39 7.01 -15.09 20.53
N CYS A 40 7.74 -15.12 19.41
CA CYS A 40 7.51 -14.18 18.31
C CYS A 40 6.09 -14.28 17.71
N LYS A 41 5.46 -15.46 17.81
CA LYS A 41 4.08 -15.67 17.34
C LYS A 41 3.07 -14.83 18.12
N GLU A 42 3.36 -14.54 19.38
CA GLU A 42 2.49 -13.75 20.24
C GLU A 42 2.39 -12.29 19.82
N ALA A 43 3.33 -11.81 19.00
CA ALA A 43 3.29 -10.45 18.45
C ALA A 43 2.29 -10.28 17.30
N MET A 44 1.85 -11.37 16.63
CA MET A 44 1.01 -11.26 15.43
C MET A 44 -0.33 -10.56 15.67
N PRO A 45 -1.05 -10.77 16.78
CA PRO A 45 -2.31 -10.07 17.04
C PRO A 45 -2.17 -8.55 17.15
N SER A 46 -0.95 -8.02 17.37
CA SER A 46 -0.73 -6.56 17.47
C SER A 46 -1.09 -5.80 16.19
N ILE A 47 -1.11 -6.46 15.03
CA ILE A 47 -1.55 -5.86 13.75
C ILE A 47 -2.98 -5.29 13.85
N LYS A 48 -3.85 -5.88 14.67
CA LYS A 48 -5.23 -5.42 14.85
C LYS A 48 -5.33 -4.00 15.41
N LYS A 49 -4.27 -3.50 16.07
CA LYS A 49 -4.16 -2.11 16.53
C LYS A 49 -4.14 -1.11 15.36
N LEU A 50 -3.93 -1.58 14.14
CA LEU A 50 -3.93 -0.75 12.92
C LEU A 50 -5.31 -0.62 12.27
N VAL A 51 -6.32 -1.36 12.71
CA VAL A 51 -7.69 -1.19 12.22
C VAL A 51 -8.18 0.21 12.59
N GLY A 52 -8.70 0.96 11.61
CA GLY A 52 -9.05 2.36 11.74
C GLY A 52 -7.90 3.36 11.48
N ALA A 53 -6.66 2.89 11.33
CA ALA A 53 -5.54 3.76 11.01
C ALA A 53 -5.65 4.30 9.58
N LYS A 54 -5.32 5.60 9.42
CA LYS A 54 -5.28 6.25 8.11
C LYS A 54 -3.98 5.93 7.38
N VAL A 55 -4.11 5.46 6.15
CA VAL A 55 -2.99 5.23 5.24
C VAL A 55 -2.66 6.53 4.52
N GLY A 56 -1.48 7.08 4.79
CA GLY A 56 -1.06 8.38 4.26
C GLY A 56 -0.08 9.09 5.20
N PRO A 57 -0.07 10.43 5.23
CA PRO A 57 0.78 11.18 6.15
C PRO A 57 0.57 10.76 7.60
N GLY A 58 1.64 10.31 8.26
CA GLY A 58 1.58 9.83 9.65
C GLY A 58 1.38 8.33 9.81
N PHE A 59 1.09 7.57 8.75
CA PHE A 59 0.87 6.12 8.81
C PHE A 59 2.07 5.38 9.40
N SER A 60 3.30 5.67 8.95
CA SER A 60 4.52 5.08 9.52
C SER A 60 4.64 5.28 11.04
N ARG A 61 4.21 6.44 11.54
CA ARG A 61 4.19 6.69 12.99
C ARG A 61 3.17 5.80 13.69
N ALA A 62 1.97 5.67 13.13
CA ALA A 62 0.91 4.81 13.68
C ALA A 62 1.37 3.34 13.72
N VAL A 63 1.99 2.84 12.65
CA VAL A 63 2.53 1.47 12.58
C VAL A 63 3.62 1.27 13.63
N LYS A 64 4.57 2.20 13.76
CA LYS A 64 5.63 2.12 14.80
C LYS A 64 5.06 2.12 16.21
N GLN A 65 4.09 2.96 16.50
CA GLN A 65 3.44 2.99 17.80
C GLN A 65 2.70 1.69 18.13
N ALA A 66 2.07 1.09 17.14
CA ALA A 66 1.32 -0.17 17.30
C ALA A 66 2.25 -1.39 17.50
N LEU A 67 3.40 -1.42 16.80
CA LEU A 67 4.19 -2.64 16.60
C LEU A 67 5.60 -2.58 17.17
N ILE A 68 6.18 -1.40 17.42
CA ILE A 68 7.53 -1.27 18.00
C ILE A 68 7.42 -1.04 19.50
N ASN A 69 7.14 -2.12 20.22
CA ASN A 69 7.00 -2.15 21.67
C ASN A 69 7.19 -3.58 22.18
N SER A 70 7.07 -3.82 23.49
CA SER A 70 7.25 -5.13 24.12
C SER A 70 6.30 -6.24 23.69
N GLU A 71 5.19 -5.88 23.03
CA GLU A 71 4.17 -6.82 22.54
C GLU A 71 4.18 -6.95 20.99
N GLY A 72 5.06 -6.22 20.33
CA GLY A 72 5.09 -6.12 18.88
C GLY A 72 6.29 -6.84 18.24
N CYS A 73 6.45 -6.62 16.94
CA CYS A 73 7.49 -7.23 16.15
C CYS A 73 8.00 -6.27 15.07
N PHE A 74 9.31 -6.02 15.05
CA PHE A 74 9.95 -5.17 14.04
C PHE A 74 9.78 -5.74 12.61
N HIS A 75 9.90 -7.05 12.43
CA HIS A 75 9.71 -7.67 11.11
C HIS A 75 8.27 -7.55 10.60
N LEU A 76 7.29 -7.56 11.52
CA LEU A 76 5.90 -7.32 11.17
C LEU A 76 5.69 -5.86 10.74
N GLU A 77 6.33 -4.90 11.41
CA GLU A 77 6.31 -3.47 11.02
C GLU A 77 6.82 -3.28 9.60
N GLU A 78 8.01 -3.80 9.29
CA GLU A 78 8.63 -3.71 7.97
C GLU A 78 7.75 -4.36 6.89
N LEU A 79 7.21 -5.54 7.17
CA LEU A 79 6.33 -6.24 6.23
C LEU A 79 5.07 -5.44 5.93
N ILE A 80 4.41 -4.87 6.94
CA ILE A 80 3.22 -4.04 6.77
C ILE A 80 3.53 -2.77 5.96
N MET A 81 4.63 -2.08 6.27
CA MET A 81 5.01 -0.87 5.55
C MET A 81 5.24 -1.16 4.06
N ASN A 82 5.93 -2.25 3.74
CA ASN A 82 6.17 -2.67 2.36
C ASN A 82 4.87 -3.09 1.65
N ALA A 83 4.03 -3.90 2.30
CA ALA A 83 2.77 -4.38 1.74
C ALA A 83 1.80 -3.23 1.45
N VAL A 84 1.64 -2.28 2.38
CA VAL A 84 0.77 -1.11 2.20
C VAL A 84 1.28 -0.21 1.08
N ASN A 85 2.58 0.06 1.04
CA ASN A 85 3.16 0.88 -0.04
C ASN A 85 2.97 0.22 -1.42
N ALA A 86 3.17 -1.09 -1.53
CA ALA A 86 2.91 -1.83 -2.76
C ALA A 86 1.42 -1.83 -3.14
N GLY A 87 0.53 -2.02 -2.17
CA GLY A 87 -0.92 -1.97 -2.36
C GLY A 87 -1.41 -0.62 -2.87
N LEU A 88 -0.89 0.48 -2.33
CA LEU A 88 -1.19 1.83 -2.83
C LEU A 88 -0.75 2.02 -4.28
N GLN A 89 0.41 1.49 -4.66
CA GLN A 89 0.85 1.53 -6.05
C GLN A 89 -0.06 0.70 -6.96
N ALA A 90 -0.47 -0.48 -6.51
CA ALA A 90 -1.35 -1.36 -7.27
C ALA A 90 -2.75 -0.75 -7.45
N SER A 91 -3.31 -0.11 -6.42
CA SER A 91 -4.65 0.51 -6.47
C SER A 91 -4.78 1.62 -7.52
N ALA A 92 -3.66 2.27 -7.88
CA ALA A 92 -3.64 3.26 -8.96
C ALA A 92 -3.93 2.66 -10.36
N ARG A 93 -4.05 1.35 -10.50
CA ARG A 93 -4.37 0.66 -11.75
C ARG A 93 -5.86 0.36 -11.93
N GLU A 94 -6.69 0.67 -10.96
CA GLU A 94 -8.11 0.32 -10.95
C GLU A 94 -8.96 1.59 -11.03
N ILE A 95 -9.92 1.61 -11.98
CA ILE A 95 -10.89 2.69 -12.07
C ILE A 95 -12.06 2.33 -11.14
N PRO A 96 -12.37 3.16 -10.14
CA PRO A 96 -13.53 2.95 -9.29
C PRO A 96 -14.83 2.88 -10.10
N ASP A 97 -15.75 2.00 -9.73
CA ASP A 97 -17.00 1.79 -10.47
C ASP A 97 -17.89 3.03 -10.56
N TRP A 98 -17.78 3.96 -9.59
CA TRP A 98 -18.53 5.21 -9.53
C TRP A 98 -17.87 6.37 -10.29
N MET A 99 -16.62 6.18 -10.83
CA MET A 99 -15.86 7.22 -11.53
C MET A 99 -15.84 6.96 -13.03
N SER A 100 -16.04 7.98 -13.85
CA SER A 100 -15.84 7.85 -15.30
C SER A 100 -14.35 7.69 -15.65
N LYS A 101 -14.05 7.15 -16.83
CA LYS A 101 -12.67 7.05 -17.32
C LYS A 101 -12.03 8.42 -17.50
N GLU A 102 -12.81 9.41 -17.91
CA GLU A 102 -12.39 10.80 -18.13
C GLU A 102 -12.02 11.48 -16.79
N GLU A 103 -12.86 11.30 -15.77
CA GLU A 103 -12.59 11.81 -14.42
C GLU A 103 -11.33 11.16 -13.84
N TYR A 104 -11.19 9.83 -14.00
CA TYR A 104 -10.01 9.10 -13.55
C TYR A 104 -8.73 9.59 -14.24
N ALA A 105 -8.79 9.80 -15.57
CA ALA A 105 -7.68 10.34 -16.34
C ALA A 105 -7.25 11.73 -15.84
N HIS A 106 -8.21 12.55 -15.43
CA HIS A 106 -7.93 13.88 -14.87
C HIS A 106 -7.24 13.79 -13.50
N HIS A 107 -7.71 12.87 -12.63
CA HIS A 107 -7.05 12.61 -11.35
C HIS A 107 -5.65 12.04 -11.53
N TRP A 108 -5.47 11.12 -12.50
CA TRP A 108 -4.17 10.55 -12.82
C TRP A 108 -3.14 11.62 -13.17
N LYS A 109 -3.47 12.58 -14.01
CA LYS A 109 -2.60 13.73 -14.33
C LYS A 109 -2.15 14.50 -13.09
N SER A 110 -3.01 14.66 -12.11
CA SER A 110 -2.66 15.34 -10.86
C SER A 110 -1.64 14.55 -10.04
N TRP A 111 -1.76 13.22 -10.04
CA TRP A 111 -0.80 12.34 -9.38
C TRP A 111 0.54 12.29 -10.10
N GLU A 112 0.55 12.23 -11.43
CA GLU A 112 1.78 12.23 -12.23
C GLU A 112 2.67 13.44 -11.93
N LYS A 113 2.10 14.61 -11.69
CA LYS A 113 2.83 15.82 -11.30
C LYS A 113 3.67 15.63 -10.03
N LEU A 114 3.25 14.75 -9.11
CA LEU A 114 3.99 14.45 -7.90
C LEU A 114 5.29 13.66 -8.17
N TYR A 115 5.36 12.99 -9.31
CA TYR A 115 6.50 12.16 -9.69
C TYR A 115 7.54 12.89 -10.55
N LEU A 116 7.27 14.14 -10.99
CA LEU A 116 8.24 14.93 -11.75
C LEU A 116 9.59 14.99 -11.01
N GLY A 117 10.66 14.62 -11.70
CA GLY A 117 12.00 14.54 -11.15
C GLY A 117 12.26 13.42 -10.13
N ARG A 118 11.28 12.52 -9.88
CA ARG A 118 11.39 11.47 -8.84
C ARG A 118 11.64 10.07 -9.37
N CYS A 119 11.55 9.87 -10.67
CA CYS A 119 11.96 8.61 -11.31
C CYS A 119 12.55 8.92 -12.69
N ILE A 120 13.22 7.94 -13.29
CA ILE A 120 13.91 8.12 -14.56
C ILE A 120 12.98 8.58 -15.69
N HIS A 121 11.73 8.12 -15.72
CA HIS A 121 10.74 8.53 -16.71
C HIS A 121 10.35 10.01 -16.52
N TYR A 122 9.95 10.38 -15.31
CA TYR A 122 9.51 11.74 -14.98
C TYR A 122 10.66 12.73 -14.74
N ALA A 123 11.92 12.29 -14.87
CA ALA A 123 13.10 13.15 -14.86
C ALA A 123 13.55 13.56 -16.27
N GLN A 124 12.92 13.03 -17.34
CA GLN A 124 13.25 13.42 -18.70
C GLN A 124 12.82 14.86 -18.98
N PRO A 125 13.56 15.61 -19.82
CA PRO A 125 13.23 17.01 -20.14
C PRO A 125 11.80 17.17 -20.67
N GLU A 126 11.31 16.19 -21.42
CA GLU A 126 9.99 16.17 -22.05
C GLU A 126 8.85 15.73 -21.09
N ALA A 127 9.18 15.29 -19.89
CA ALA A 127 8.20 14.73 -18.98
C ALA A 127 7.08 15.73 -18.63
N ALA A 128 7.42 16.99 -18.42
CA ALA A 128 6.44 18.04 -18.14
C ALA A 128 5.49 18.26 -19.33
N GLU A 129 5.97 18.17 -20.55
CA GLU A 129 5.16 18.32 -21.78
C GLU A 129 4.25 17.10 -21.99
N THR A 130 4.76 15.90 -21.68
CA THR A 130 3.97 14.66 -21.81
C THR A 130 2.83 14.60 -20.80
N LEU A 131 2.95 15.25 -19.64
CA LEU A 131 1.86 15.36 -18.66
C LEU A 131 0.64 16.14 -19.16
N GLU A 132 0.80 17.01 -20.15
CA GLU A 132 -0.32 17.70 -20.80
C GLU A 132 -1.15 16.76 -21.68
N ARG A 133 -0.56 15.63 -22.10
CA ARG A 133 -1.28 14.62 -22.90
C ARG A 133 -1.94 13.63 -21.96
N VAL A 134 -3.20 13.31 -22.20
CA VAL A 134 -3.87 12.22 -21.52
C VAL A 134 -3.36 10.92 -22.12
N HIS A 135 -2.60 10.16 -21.36
CA HIS A 135 -2.14 8.84 -21.75
C HIS A 135 -3.26 7.81 -21.54
N THR A 136 -4.32 7.92 -22.34
CA THR A 136 -5.45 6.97 -22.28
C THR A 136 -4.99 5.52 -22.54
N GLU A 137 -3.87 5.35 -23.24
CA GLU A 137 -3.31 4.03 -23.58
C GLU A 137 -2.70 3.31 -22.38
N ILE A 138 -2.18 4.05 -21.38
CA ILE A 138 -1.56 3.48 -20.18
C ILE A 138 -2.48 3.48 -18.97
N LEU A 139 -3.65 4.10 -19.07
CA LEU A 139 -4.64 4.08 -18.01
C LEU A 139 -5.22 2.67 -17.82
N PRO A 140 -5.62 2.32 -16.61
CA PRO A 140 -6.33 1.08 -16.37
C PRO A 140 -7.55 0.99 -17.29
N GLN A 141 -7.70 -0.15 -17.95
CA GLN A 141 -8.83 -0.39 -18.84
C GLN A 141 -9.97 -1.12 -18.12
N LYS A 142 -9.70 -1.67 -16.93
CA LYS A 142 -10.65 -2.42 -16.12
C LYS A 142 -11.18 -1.61 -14.95
N ARG A 143 -12.44 -1.85 -14.61
CA ARG A 143 -13.06 -1.39 -13.38
C ARG A 143 -12.84 -2.38 -12.25
N VAL A 144 -13.03 -1.93 -11.00
CA VAL A 144 -12.94 -2.80 -9.82
C VAL A 144 -13.90 -4.00 -9.95
N SER A 145 -15.13 -3.78 -10.44
CA SER A 145 -16.13 -4.83 -10.64
C SER A 145 -15.80 -5.86 -11.73
N GLU A 146 -14.75 -5.63 -12.53
CA GLU A 146 -14.34 -6.53 -13.62
C GLU A 146 -13.27 -7.55 -13.20
N TRP A 147 -12.91 -7.57 -11.88
CA TRP A 147 -11.98 -8.52 -11.27
C TRP A 147 -12.74 -9.61 -10.49
#